data_70f9bbcb94ba50bbd44e8207c777d50f
#
_entry.id   70f9bbcb94ba50bbd44e8207c777d50f
#
_cell.length_a   1.000
_cell.length_b   1.000
_cell.length_c   1.000
_cell.angle_alpha   90.00
_cell.angle_beta   90.00
_cell.angle_gamma   90.00
#
_symmetry.space_group_name_H-M   'P 1'
#
loop_
_entity.id
_entity.type
_entity.pdbx_description
1 polymer ?
#
loop_
_entity_poly.entity_id
_entity_poly.type
_entity_poly.pdbx_seq_one_letter_code
_entity_poly.pdbx_strand_id
1 'polypeptide(L)'
;METLEKNRSFKGFLIKYKTVLILIAIIVIFTIIKPIFVAPVNLMNMLKRMSYVALTGFGMTFIITLAGLDLSVGSICAIVGVTLGMMLGAGVPLVLAIIITLGISLGLGFINGFVSVKGKIEPFLVTLATMNIYRGIALILSEGKPIPITAEGFADFFGNGLVADFIPTPVIIIVIFFVLTLFLYKHTKFGFYVRAIGGNPEAARVAGINVGGIKMIAYTLNGIYAWMSGLILAALMNSGLPNIGTDLALDAIAAVVLGGTIIAGGYGTVWGTLGGVLIMGALNSGMSLLGAQTPVIILVKGLVIILAVLMQNVLSPDSLKAKAAKKKGGSLKTAKE
;
A
#
# COMPACT_ATOMS: atom_id res chain seq x y z
N MET A 1 43.64 -1.13 -1.57
CA MET A 1 42.64 -0.34 -2.32
C MET A 1 41.52 -1.24 -2.89
N GLU A 2 41.86 -2.34 -3.51
CA GLU A 2 40.92 -3.31 -4.14
C GLU A 2 39.85 -3.88 -3.18
N THR A 3 40.21 -4.20 -1.95
CA THR A 3 39.26 -4.70 -0.93
C THR A 3 38.27 -3.66 -0.46
N LEU A 4 38.56 -2.37 -0.52
CA LEU A 4 37.67 -1.26 -0.17
C LEU A 4 36.68 -0.96 -1.30
N GLU A 5 37.09 -1.08 -2.56
CA GLU A 5 36.19 -0.93 -3.74
C GLU A 5 35.25 -2.10 -3.87
N LYS A 6 35.70 -3.34 -3.67
CA LYS A 6 34.88 -4.56 -3.67
C LYS A 6 33.82 -4.51 -2.57
N ASN A 7 34.14 -3.99 -1.40
CA ASN A 7 33.24 -3.84 -0.28
C ASN A 7 32.19 -2.72 -0.50
N ARG A 8 32.53 -1.66 -1.25
CA ARG A 8 31.59 -0.62 -1.69
C ARG A 8 30.61 -1.14 -2.76
N SER A 9 31.10 -1.95 -3.69
CA SER A 9 30.28 -2.58 -4.73
C SER A 9 29.29 -3.58 -4.14
N PHE A 10 29.71 -4.44 -3.20
CA PHE A 10 28.84 -5.42 -2.54
C PHE A 10 27.76 -4.77 -1.66
N LYS A 11 28.11 -3.74 -0.89
CA LYS A 11 27.11 -2.97 -0.10
C LYS A 11 26.11 -2.26 -1.00
N GLY A 12 26.55 -1.69 -2.13
CA GLY A 12 25.67 -1.07 -3.12
C GLY A 12 24.67 -2.07 -3.72
N PHE A 13 25.14 -3.29 -4.03
CA PHE A 13 24.30 -4.39 -4.50
C PHE A 13 23.24 -4.78 -3.45
N LEU A 14 23.63 -5.01 -2.20
CA LEU A 14 22.70 -5.35 -1.11
C LEU A 14 21.64 -4.29 -0.90
N ILE A 15 22.00 -3.01 -0.93
CA ILE A 15 21.05 -1.90 -0.77
C ILE A 15 20.09 -1.84 -1.96
N LYS A 16 20.58 -2.03 -3.18
CA LYS A 16 19.77 -1.98 -4.41
C LYS A 16 18.75 -3.11 -4.48
N TYR A 17 19.13 -4.31 -4.06
CA TYR A 17 18.30 -5.52 -4.18
C TYR A 17 17.70 -6.00 -2.86
N LYS A 18 17.76 -5.17 -1.78
CA LYS A 18 17.31 -5.54 -0.43
C LYS A 18 15.92 -6.18 -0.37
N THR A 19 14.95 -5.60 -1.07
CA THR A 19 13.55 -6.08 -1.09
C THR A 19 13.45 -7.46 -1.72
N VAL A 20 14.18 -7.70 -2.82
CA VAL A 20 14.22 -9.01 -3.51
C VAL A 20 14.92 -10.04 -2.64
N LEU A 21 16.02 -9.67 -1.99
CA LEU A 21 16.77 -10.57 -1.11
C LEU A 21 15.95 -10.99 0.12
N ILE A 22 15.23 -10.05 0.72
CA ILE A 22 14.30 -10.33 1.84
C ILE A 22 13.19 -11.29 1.39
N LEU A 23 12.59 -11.02 0.22
CA LEU A 23 11.54 -11.87 -0.33
C LEU A 23 12.05 -13.30 -0.57
N ILE A 24 13.21 -13.45 -1.21
CA ILE A 24 13.84 -14.77 -1.44
C ILE A 24 14.12 -15.47 -0.11
N ALA A 25 14.68 -14.77 0.87
CA ALA A 25 14.95 -15.35 2.19
C ALA A 25 13.68 -15.89 2.87
N ILE A 26 12.59 -15.11 2.82
CA ILE A 26 11.29 -15.51 3.39
C ILE A 26 10.74 -16.75 2.66
N ILE A 27 10.77 -16.75 1.32
CA ILE A 27 10.31 -17.90 0.53
C ILE A 27 11.13 -19.14 0.87
N VAL A 28 12.45 -19.05 0.93
CA VAL A 28 13.34 -20.17 1.26
C VAL A 28 13.05 -20.70 2.67
N ILE A 29 12.96 -19.81 3.67
CA ILE A 29 12.69 -20.20 5.06
C ILE A 29 11.37 -20.96 5.16
N PHE A 30 10.26 -20.40 4.63
CA PHE A 30 8.96 -21.06 4.70
C PHE A 30 8.89 -22.34 3.86
N THR A 31 9.61 -22.42 2.73
CA THR A 31 9.68 -23.63 1.91
C THR A 31 10.41 -24.76 2.64
N ILE A 32 11.50 -24.46 3.36
CA ILE A 32 12.22 -25.46 4.16
C ILE A 32 11.35 -26.00 5.30
N ILE A 33 10.60 -25.12 6.00
CA ILE A 33 9.76 -25.51 7.14
C ILE A 33 8.49 -26.21 6.67
N LYS A 34 7.87 -25.76 5.59
CA LYS A 34 6.61 -26.28 5.03
C LYS A 34 6.68 -26.27 3.49
N PRO A 35 7.08 -27.37 2.84
CA PRO A 35 7.21 -27.44 1.38
C PRO A 35 5.94 -27.06 0.62
N ILE A 36 4.76 -27.25 1.21
CA ILE A 36 3.47 -26.84 0.65
C ILE A 36 3.38 -25.31 0.42
N PHE A 37 4.28 -24.53 1.01
CA PHE A 37 4.33 -23.08 0.84
C PHE A 37 4.47 -22.67 -0.63
N VAL A 38 5.29 -23.38 -1.41
CA VAL A 38 5.50 -23.14 -2.85
C VAL A 38 4.54 -23.91 -3.75
N ALA A 39 3.60 -24.68 -3.19
CA ALA A 39 2.59 -25.35 -3.99
C ALA A 39 1.78 -24.33 -4.82
N PRO A 40 1.47 -24.62 -6.11
CA PRO A 40 0.77 -23.68 -6.99
C PRO A 40 -0.53 -23.14 -6.38
N VAL A 41 -1.32 -24.00 -5.76
CA VAL A 41 -2.57 -23.61 -5.09
C VAL A 41 -2.34 -22.59 -3.98
N ASN A 42 -1.31 -22.78 -3.14
CA ASN A 42 -0.99 -21.83 -2.07
C ASN A 42 -0.48 -20.51 -2.63
N LEU A 43 0.37 -20.52 -3.66
CA LEU A 43 0.86 -19.30 -4.31
C LEU A 43 -0.30 -18.50 -4.94
N MET A 44 -1.25 -19.17 -5.60
CA MET A 44 -2.43 -18.51 -6.17
C MET A 44 -3.32 -17.92 -5.08
N ASN A 45 -3.57 -18.66 -4.00
CA ASN A 45 -4.32 -18.15 -2.85
C ASN A 45 -3.61 -16.97 -2.18
N MET A 46 -2.30 -17.01 -2.05
CA MET A 46 -1.49 -15.92 -1.54
C MET A 46 -1.65 -14.68 -2.43
N LEU A 47 -1.47 -14.80 -3.75
CA LEU A 47 -1.63 -13.71 -4.71
C LEU A 47 -3.03 -13.12 -4.66
N LYS A 48 -4.07 -13.97 -4.59
CA LYS A 48 -5.46 -13.57 -4.45
C LYS A 48 -5.70 -12.72 -3.18
N ARG A 49 -5.18 -13.18 -2.02
CA ARG A 49 -5.31 -12.47 -0.74
C ARG A 49 -4.49 -11.17 -0.67
N MET A 50 -3.44 -11.05 -1.47
CA MET A 50 -2.61 -9.85 -1.52
C MET A 50 -3.17 -8.77 -2.44
N SER A 51 -4.17 -9.09 -3.28
CA SER A 51 -4.65 -8.19 -4.32
C SER A 51 -5.15 -6.86 -3.77
N TYR A 52 -5.95 -6.87 -2.71
CA TYR A 52 -6.47 -5.65 -2.10
C TYR A 52 -5.38 -4.84 -1.38
N VAL A 53 -4.36 -5.50 -0.80
CA VAL A 53 -3.19 -4.81 -0.21
C VAL A 53 -2.32 -4.19 -1.30
N ALA A 54 -2.16 -4.89 -2.44
CA ALA A 54 -1.39 -4.38 -3.58
C ALA A 54 -2.02 -3.10 -4.15
N LEU A 55 -3.33 -3.13 -4.37
CA LEU A 55 -4.07 -1.97 -4.89
C LEU A 55 -3.95 -0.76 -3.96
N THR A 56 -4.26 -0.94 -2.66
CA THR A 56 -4.10 0.15 -1.69
C THR A 56 -2.65 0.61 -1.58
N GLY A 57 -1.67 -0.30 -1.66
CA GLY A 57 -0.25 0.03 -1.68
C GLY A 57 0.16 0.87 -2.90
N PHE A 58 -0.39 0.59 -4.08
CA PHE A 58 -0.13 1.39 -5.28
C PHE A 58 -0.63 2.82 -5.12
N GLY A 59 -1.85 3.02 -4.62
CA GLY A 59 -2.38 4.34 -4.29
C GLY A 59 -1.55 5.04 -3.21
N MET A 60 -1.23 4.31 -2.13
CA MET A 60 -0.42 4.81 -1.02
C MET A 60 1.00 5.22 -1.45
N THR A 61 1.54 4.65 -2.53
CA THR A 61 2.85 5.05 -3.08
C THR A 61 2.86 6.53 -3.47
N PHE A 62 1.79 7.06 -4.08
CA PHE A 62 1.69 8.49 -4.39
C PHE A 62 1.59 9.33 -3.12
N ILE A 63 0.78 8.90 -2.16
CA ILE A 63 0.54 9.62 -0.91
C ILE A 63 1.81 9.71 -0.08
N ILE A 64 2.53 8.59 0.14
CA ILE A 64 3.79 8.59 0.91
C ILE A 64 4.88 9.36 0.16
N THR A 65 4.94 9.27 -1.17
CA THR A 65 5.89 10.09 -1.95
C THR A 65 5.64 11.59 -1.77
N LEU A 66 4.40 12.03 -1.51
CA LEU A 66 4.02 13.41 -1.16
C LEU A 66 4.28 13.77 0.32
N ALA A 67 4.95 12.90 1.08
CA ALA A 67 5.11 13.01 2.54
C ALA A 67 3.77 13.02 3.30
N GLY A 68 2.74 12.34 2.77
CA GLY A 68 1.43 12.19 3.41
C GLY A 68 1.19 10.74 3.83
N LEU A 69 0.11 10.54 4.60
CA LEU A 69 -0.43 9.22 4.93
C LEU A 69 -1.95 9.24 4.72
N ASP A 70 -2.53 8.11 4.35
CA ASP A 70 -3.98 7.94 4.24
C ASP A 70 -4.44 6.70 5.02
N LEU A 71 -4.95 6.94 6.22
CA LEU A 71 -5.46 5.87 7.07
C LEU A 71 -6.91 5.48 6.74
N SER A 72 -7.61 6.28 5.94
CA SER A 72 -9.03 6.10 5.66
C SER A 72 -9.34 5.00 4.65
N VAL A 73 -8.35 4.53 3.89
CA VAL A 73 -8.53 3.57 2.76
C VAL A 73 -9.31 2.33 3.15
N GLY A 74 -9.08 1.76 4.34
CA GLY A 74 -9.81 0.58 4.80
C GLY A 74 -11.29 0.87 5.09
N SER A 75 -11.60 2.07 5.60
CA SER A 75 -12.97 2.51 5.84
C SER A 75 -13.69 2.86 4.53
N ILE A 76 -12.98 3.39 3.53
CA ILE A 76 -13.50 3.57 2.17
C ILE A 76 -13.86 2.22 1.56
N CYS A 77 -13.00 1.19 1.69
CA CYS A 77 -13.32 -0.17 1.24
C CYS A 77 -14.61 -0.70 1.90
N ALA A 78 -14.80 -0.46 3.19
CA ALA A 78 -16.01 -0.87 3.90
C ALA A 78 -17.26 -0.16 3.37
N ILE A 79 -17.21 1.16 3.16
CA ILE A 79 -18.32 1.91 2.54
C ILE A 79 -18.65 1.36 1.15
N VAL A 80 -17.63 1.10 0.32
CA VAL A 80 -17.82 0.54 -1.03
C VAL A 80 -18.55 -0.79 -0.95
N GLY A 81 -18.12 -1.72 -0.12
CA GLY A 81 -18.77 -3.03 0.02
C GLY A 81 -20.19 -2.94 0.56
N VAL A 82 -20.40 -2.14 1.62
CA VAL A 82 -21.71 -1.94 2.25
C VAL A 82 -22.69 -1.28 1.27
N THR A 83 -22.31 -0.16 0.64
CA THR A 83 -23.20 0.55 -0.30
C THR A 83 -23.47 -0.27 -1.55
N LEU A 84 -22.49 -1.04 -2.06
CA LEU A 84 -22.71 -1.99 -3.15
C LEU A 84 -23.78 -3.02 -2.78
N GLY A 85 -23.61 -3.69 -1.63
CA GLY A 85 -24.58 -4.71 -1.18
C GLY A 85 -25.99 -4.13 -0.97
N MET A 86 -26.10 -2.93 -0.38
CA MET A 86 -27.39 -2.25 -0.21
C MET A 86 -28.09 -1.95 -1.54
N MET A 87 -27.34 -1.40 -2.52
CA MET A 87 -27.88 -1.06 -3.83
C MET A 87 -28.34 -2.32 -4.59
N LEU A 88 -27.54 -3.38 -4.54
CA LEU A 88 -27.91 -4.66 -5.16
C LEU A 88 -29.14 -5.28 -4.49
N GLY A 89 -29.23 -5.22 -3.16
CA GLY A 89 -30.41 -5.64 -2.39
C GLY A 89 -31.67 -4.82 -2.71
N ALA A 90 -31.51 -3.56 -3.11
CA ALA A 90 -32.59 -2.70 -3.58
C ALA A 90 -32.91 -2.87 -5.08
N GLY A 91 -32.31 -3.85 -5.77
CA GLY A 91 -32.55 -4.12 -7.18
C GLY A 91 -31.81 -3.21 -8.17
N VAL A 92 -30.84 -2.43 -7.73
CA VAL A 92 -30.01 -1.61 -8.64
C VAL A 92 -29.13 -2.54 -9.50
N PRO A 93 -29.07 -2.33 -10.83
CA PRO A 93 -28.21 -3.13 -11.70
C PRO A 93 -26.73 -3.08 -11.27
N LEU A 94 -26.02 -4.21 -11.32
CA LEU A 94 -24.63 -4.37 -10.86
C LEU A 94 -23.69 -3.28 -11.42
N VAL A 95 -23.73 -3.05 -12.73
CA VAL A 95 -22.86 -2.05 -13.37
C VAL A 95 -23.09 -0.65 -12.83
N LEU A 96 -24.38 -0.28 -12.63
CA LEU A 96 -24.73 1.03 -12.08
C LEU A 96 -24.27 1.16 -10.62
N ALA A 97 -24.46 0.12 -9.81
CA ALA A 97 -24.00 0.09 -8.42
C ALA A 97 -22.46 0.23 -8.32
N ILE A 98 -21.72 -0.42 -9.21
CA ILE A 98 -20.27 -0.29 -9.33
C ILE A 98 -19.85 1.15 -9.67
N ILE A 99 -20.53 1.80 -10.62
CA ILE A 99 -20.25 3.19 -11.01
C ILE A 99 -20.56 4.16 -9.87
N ILE A 100 -21.69 3.97 -9.18
CA ILE A 100 -22.07 4.83 -8.05
C ILE A 100 -21.06 4.68 -6.91
N THR A 101 -20.63 3.46 -6.58
CA THR A 101 -19.60 3.24 -5.54
C THR A 101 -18.24 3.83 -5.90
N LEU A 102 -17.87 3.87 -7.20
CA LEU A 102 -16.70 4.61 -7.66
C LEU A 102 -16.85 6.11 -7.38
N GLY A 103 -18.00 6.69 -7.72
CA GLY A 103 -18.30 8.10 -7.44
C GLY A 103 -18.22 8.44 -5.95
N ILE A 104 -18.76 7.56 -5.09
CA ILE A 104 -18.69 7.70 -3.63
C ILE A 104 -17.21 7.70 -3.19
N SER A 105 -16.44 6.72 -3.63
CA SER A 105 -15.02 6.58 -3.23
C SER A 105 -14.15 7.73 -3.70
N LEU A 106 -14.36 8.22 -4.93
CA LEU A 106 -13.72 9.44 -5.44
C LEU A 106 -14.05 10.66 -4.57
N GLY A 107 -15.33 10.81 -4.19
CA GLY A 107 -15.79 11.88 -3.30
C GLY A 107 -15.12 11.82 -1.92
N LEU A 108 -15.03 10.64 -1.32
CA LEU A 108 -14.38 10.44 -0.02
C LEU A 108 -12.87 10.75 -0.08
N GLY A 109 -12.18 10.29 -1.13
CA GLY A 109 -10.79 10.64 -1.37
C GLY A 109 -10.58 12.13 -1.61
N PHE A 110 -11.46 12.77 -2.40
CA PHE A 110 -11.45 14.21 -2.62
C PHE A 110 -11.63 15.00 -1.31
N ILE A 111 -12.55 14.59 -0.44
CA ILE A 111 -12.78 15.21 0.88
C ILE A 111 -11.50 15.18 1.70
N ASN A 112 -10.78 14.06 1.76
CA ASN A 112 -9.50 13.95 2.46
C ASN A 112 -8.47 14.98 1.94
N GLY A 113 -8.30 15.02 0.62
CA GLY A 113 -7.39 15.96 -0.01
C GLY A 113 -7.82 17.42 0.18
N PHE A 114 -9.10 17.72 0.03
CA PHE A 114 -9.67 19.05 0.17
C PHE A 114 -9.52 19.58 1.60
N VAL A 115 -9.93 18.79 2.61
CA VAL A 115 -9.84 19.18 4.01
C VAL A 115 -8.39 19.39 4.42
N SER A 116 -7.48 18.52 4.01
CA SER A 116 -6.06 18.67 4.30
C SER A 116 -5.48 19.94 3.68
N VAL A 117 -5.76 20.21 2.41
CA VAL A 117 -5.18 21.35 1.69
C VAL A 117 -5.82 22.67 2.09
N LYS A 118 -7.15 22.76 2.12
CA LYS A 118 -7.89 23.98 2.40
C LYS A 118 -7.94 24.28 3.90
N GLY A 119 -8.06 23.23 4.72
CA GLY A 119 -8.00 23.35 6.18
C GLY A 119 -6.59 23.59 6.72
N LYS A 120 -5.54 23.39 5.87
CA LYS A 120 -4.12 23.45 6.30
C LYS A 120 -3.83 22.50 7.46
N ILE A 121 -4.49 21.34 7.46
CA ILE A 121 -4.35 20.30 8.49
C ILE A 121 -3.44 19.21 7.93
N GLU A 122 -2.57 18.67 8.77
CA GLU A 122 -1.71 17.56 8.39
C GLU A 122 -2.53 16.37 7.87
N PRO A 123 -2.19 15.81 6.70
CA PRO A 123 -2.95 14.73 6.08
C PRO A 123 -3.21 13.53 7.00
N PHE A 124 -2.24 13.18 7.84
CA PHE A 124 -2.38 12.12 8.82
C PHE A 124 -3.57 12.35 9.78
N LEU A 125 -3.71 13.57 10.32
CA LEU A 125 -4.80 13.90 11.23
C LEU A 125 -6.15 13.89 10.53
N VAL A 126 -6.22 14.40 9.30
CA VAL A 126 -7.43 14.39 8.48
C VAL A 126 -7.87 12.95 8.22
N THR A 127 -6.95 12.11 7.72
CA THR A 127 -7.29 10.73 7.34
C THR A 127 -7.55 9.82 8.53
N LEU A 128 -6.96 10.09 9.70
CA LEU A 128 -7.30 9.45 10.96
C LEU A 128 -8.73 9.78 11.40
N ALA A 129 -9.12 11.06 11.32
CA ALA A 129 -10.47 11.49 11.63
C ALA A 129 -11.50 10.89 10.64
N THR A 130 -11.24 11.00 9.33
CA THR A 130 -12.13 10.47 8.30
C THR A 130 -12.19 8.95 8.29
N MET A 131 -11.13 8.24 8.69
CA MET A 131 -11.17 6.81 8.94
C MET A 131 -12.29 6.42 9.91
N ASN A 132 -12.40 7.14 11.04
CA ASN A 132 -13.46 6.89 12.02
C ASN A 132 -14.84 7.33 11.52
N ILE A 133 -14.91 8.49 10.85
CA ILE A 133 -16.17 9.00 10.26
C ILE A 133 -16.70 8.01 9.23
N TYR A 134 -15.87 7.58 8.28
CA TYR A 134 -16.26 6.66 7.22
C TYR A 134 -16.61 5.29 7.77
N ARG A 135 -15.88 4.82 8.80
CA ARG A 135 -16.22 3.58 9.51
C ARG A 135 -17.58 3.69 10.20
N GLY A 136 -17.84 4.80 10.88
CA GLY A 136 -19.12 5.08 11.51
C GLY A 136 -20.27 5.09 10.50
N ILE A 137 -20.08 5.72 9.33
CA ILE A 137 -21.06 5.71 8.24
C ILE A 137 -21.33 4.27 7.77
N ALA A 138 -20.30 3.46 7.52
CA ALA A 138 -20.46 2.07 7.11
C ALA A 138 -21.26 1.24 8.13
N LEU A 139 -20.98 1.44 9.43
CA LEU A 139 -21.68 0.77 10.53
C LEU A 139 -23.14 1.20 10.64
N ILE A 140 -23.43 2.49 10.49
CA ILE A 140 -24.81 3.02 10.53
C ILE A 140 -25.61 2.47 9.35
N LEU A 141 -25.07 2.54 8.12
CA LEU A 141 -25.74 2.07 6.91
C LEU A 141 -26.05 0.57 6.95
N SER A 142 -25.18 -0.23 7.55
CA SER A 142 -25.32 -1.69 7.63
C SER A 142 -25.99 -2.17 8.92
N GLU A 143 -26.34 -1.27 9.85
CA GLU A 143 -26.75 -1.62 11.22
C GLU A 143 -25.73 -2.55 11.93
N GLY A 144 -24.45 -2.42 11.59
CA GLY A 144 -23.38 -3.25 12.09
C GLY A 144 -23.36 -4.70 11.55
N LYS A 145 -24.25 -5.04 10.60
CA LYS A 145 -24.42 -6.41 10.06
C LYS A 145 -23.75 -6.54 8.69
N PRO A 146 -23.30 -7.77 8.33
CA PRO A 146 -22.92 -8.08 6.96
C PRO A 146 -24.09 -7.90 5.98
N ILE A 147 -23.86 -7.29 4.83
CA ILE A 147 -24.86 -7.15 3.76
C ILE A 147 -24.50 -8.12 2.64
N PRO A 148 -25.32 -9.18 2.39
CA PRO A 148 -25.03 -10.17 1.37
C PRO A 148 -24.94 -9.55 -0.03
N ILE A 149 -24.04 -10.04 -0.85
CA ILE A 149 -23.92 -9.70 -2.27
C ILE A 149 -24.06 -10.99 -3.07
N THR A 150 -25.23 -11.13 -3.69
CA THR A 150 -25.63 -12.32 -4.44
C THR A 150 -25.72 -12.08 -5.96
N ALA A 151 -25.20 -10.92 -6.43
CA ALA A 151 -25.22 -10.60 -7.85
C ALA A 151 -24.39 -11.60 -8.66
N GLU A 152 -25.03 -12.18 -9.67
CA GLU A 152 -24.40 -13.17 -10.56
C GLU A 152 -23.15 -12.61 -11.23
N GLY A 153 -22.09 -13.39 -11.28
CA GLY A 153 -20.81 -13.02 -11.90
C GLY A 153 -19.94 -12.03 -11.09
N PHE A 154 -20.48 -11.35 -10.06
CA PHE A 154 -19.70 -10.38 -9.28
C PHE A 154 -18.52 -11.03 -8.55
N ALA A 155 -18.81 -12.11 -7.82
CA ALA A 155 -17.77 -12.83 -7.07
C ALA A 155 -16.72 -13.45 -7.99
N ASP A 156 -17.12 -13.95 -9.16
CA ASP A 156 -16.22 -14.54 -10.13
C ASP A 156 -15.34 -13.48 -10.79
N PHE A 157 -15.91 -12.33 -11.15
CA PHE A 157 -15.15 -11.27 -11.83
C PHE A 157 -14.13 -10.60 -10.89
N PHE A 158 -14.52 -10.26 -9.65
CA PHE A 158 -13.67 -9.49 -8.74
C PHE A 158 -12.92 -10.33 -7.69
N GLY A 159 -13.33 -11.57 -7.42
CA GLY A 159 -12.81 -12.32 -6.29
C GLY A 159 -12.39 -13.75 -6.58
N ASN A 160 -13.29 -14.59 -7.04
CA ASN A 160 -13.11 -16.04 -7.03
C ASN A 160 -12.90 -16.70 -8.39
N GLY A 161 -13.15 -15.97 -9.49
CA GLY A 161 -13.00 -16.49 -10.83
C GLY A 161 -11.56 -16.80 -11.20
N LEU A 162 -11.41 -17.68 -12.19
CA LEU A 162 -10.14 -18.08 -12.78
C LEU A 162 -10.14 -17.74 -14.27
N VAL A 163 -9.06 -17.16 -14.76
CA VAL A 163 -8.81 -16.98 -16.19
C VAL A 163 -7.86 -18.08 -16.63
N ALA A 164 -8.20 -18.72 -17.77
CA ALA A 164 -7.48 -19.90 -18.28
C ALA A 164 -7.33 -21.02 -17.21
N ASP A 165 -8.34 -21.19 -16.35
CA ASP A 165 -8.47 -22.21 -15.30
C ASP A 165 -7.41 -22.19 -14.19
N PHE A 166 -6.50 -21.20 -14.18
CA PHE A 166 -5.45 -21.14 -13.15
C PHE A 166 -5.12 -19.75 -12.62
N ILE A 167 -5.35 -18.65 -13.36
CA ILE A 167 -5.01 -17.31 -12.91
C ILE A 167 -6.23 -16.67 -12.19
N PRO A 168 -6.17 -16.37 -10.87
CA PRO A 168 -7.26 -15.68 -10.20
C PRO A 168 -7.51 -14.28 -10.81
N THR A 169 -8.77 -13.93 -11.04
CA THR A 169 -9.16 -12.63 -11.61
C THR A 169 -8.59 -11.43 -10.84
N PRO A 170 -8.48 -11.42 -9.49
CA PRO A 170 -7.81 -10.34 -8.77
C PRO A 170 -6.36 -10.10 -9.17
N VAL A 171 -5.64 -11.14 -9.61
CA VAL A 171 -4.24 -11.00 -10.06
C VAL A 171 -4.16 -10.21 -11.36
N ILE A 172 -5.11 -10.40 -12.26
CA ILE A 172 -5.18 -9.63 -13.51
C ILE A 172 -5.48 -8.15 -13.18
N ILE A 173 -6.39 -7.90 -12.24
CA ILE A 173 -6.70 -6.54 -11.77
C ILE A 173 -5.44 -5.89 -11.19
N ILE A 174 -4.65 -6.60 -10.37
CA ILE A 174 -3.38 -6.10 -9.85
C ILE A 174 -2.44 -5.70 -11.00
N VAL A 175 -2.28 -6.55 -12.00
CA VAL A 175 -1.38 -6.28 -13.15
C VAL A 175 -1.82 -5.03 -13.90
N ILE A 176 -3.11 -4.87 -14.17
CA ILE A 176 -3.65 -3.68 -14.83
C ILE A 176 -3.35 -2.42 -13.99
N PHE A 177 -3.68 -2.45 -12.70
CA PHE A 177 -3.43 -1.31 -11.82
C PHE A 177 -1.94 -1.05 -11.58
N PHE A 178 -1.11 -2.08 -11.55
CA PHE A 178 0.35 -1.94 -11.48
C PHE A 178 0.90 -1.19 -12.69
N VAL A 179 0.51 -1.60 -13.90
CA VAL A 179 0.94 -0.94 -15.15
C VAL A 179 0.44 0.50 -15.20
N LEU A 180 -0.83 0.73 -14.84
CA LEU A 180 -1.41 2.08 -14.74
C LEU A 180 -0.64 2.95 -13.75
N THR A 181 -0.38 2.43 -12.55
CA THR A 181 0.37 3.14 -11.50
C THR A 181 1.79 3.45 -11.95
N LEU A 182 2.47 2.48 -12.58
CA LEU A 182 3.81 2.62 -13.11
C LEU A 182 3.85 3.72 -14.18
N PHE A 183 2.87 3.72 -15.10
CA PHE A 183 2.73 4.74 -16.13
C PHE A 183 2.49 6.12 -15.50
N LEU A 184 1.51 6.26 -14.62
CA LEU A 184 1.20 7.51 -13.93
C LEU A 184 2.41 8.05 -13.15
N TYR A 185 3.13 7.17 -12.46
CA TYR A 185 4.25 7.55 -11.60
C TYR A 185 5.50 7.95 -12.38
N LYS A 186 5.84 7.20 -13.46
CA LYS A 186 7.09 7.40 -14.22
C LYS A 186 6.95 8.30 -15.44
N HIS A 187 5.81 8.23 -16.14
CA HIS A 187 5.68 8.79 -17.49
C HIS A 187 4.75 10.00 -17.58
N THR A 188 4.17 10.48 -16.45
CA THR A 188 3.28 11.64 -16.46
C THR A 188 3.84 12.82 -15.67
N LYS A 189 3.34 14.03 -16.00
CA LYS A 189 3.61 15.25 -15.22
C LYS A 189 3.14 15.10 -13.77
N PHE A 190 2.04 14.37 -13.54
CA PHE A 190 1.53 14.12 -12.20
C PHE A 190 2.55 13.40 -11.32
N GLY A 191 3.12 12.28 -11.78
CA GLY A 191 4.13 11.55 -11.03
C GLY A 191 5.43 12.36 -10.82
N PHE A 192 5.81 13.20 -11.78
CA PHE A 192 6.92 14.14 -11.61
C PHE A 192 6.63 15.16 -10.49
N TYR A 193 5.44 15.79 -10.51
CA TYR A 193 5.03 16.76 -9.49
C TYR A 193 4.90 16.14 -8.10
N VAL A 194 4.40 14.92 -8.00
CA VAL A 194 4.34 14.16 -6.74
C VAL A 194 5.73 14.04 -6.12
N ARG A 195 6.75 13.65 -6.89
CA ARG A 195 8.13 13.53 -6.39
C ARG A 195 8.75 14.89 -6.06
N ALA A 196 8.51 15.90 -6.87
CA ALA A 196 9.04 17.25 -6.65
C ALA A 196 8.47 17.87 -5.36
N ILE A 197 7.15 17.78 -5.16
CA ILE A 197 6.47 18.28 -3.96
C ILE A 197 6.95 17.53 -2.72
N GLY A 198 7.05 16.20 -2.79
CA GLY A 198 7.51 15.40 -1.66
C GLY A 198 8.96 15.67 -1.27
N GLY A 199 9.81 16.07 -2.24
CA GLY A 199 11.20 16.44 -1.97
C GLY A 199 11.34 17.81 -1.31
N ASN A 200 10.63 18.82 -1.82
CA ASN A 200 10.56 20.17 -1.24
C ASN A 200 9.32 20.92 -1.74
N PRO A 201 8.27 21.02 -0.92
CA PRO A 201 7.02 21.69 -1.31
C PRO A 201 7.21 23.17 -1.65
N GLU A 202 8.10 23.88 -0.95
CA GLU A 202 8.34 25.31 -1.20
C GLU A 202 9.08 25.52 -2.53
N ALA A 203 10.12 24.75 -2.81
CA ALA A 203 10.81 24.81 -4.09
C ALA A 203 9.86 24.45 -5.26
N ALA A 204 8.98 23.46 -5.08
CA ALA A 204 7.98 23.10 -6.06
C ALA A 204 7.00 24.25 -6.32
N ARG A 205 6.58 24.98 -5.25
CA ARG A 205 5.69 26.15 -5.37
C ARG A 205 6.36 27.31 -6.14
N VAL A 206 7.63 27.61 -5.82
CA VAL A 206 8.41 28.64 -6.53
C VAL A 206 8.59 28.27 -8.00
N ALA A 207 8.71 26.98 -8.32
CA ALA A 207 8.74 26.47 -9.71
C ALA A 207 7.37 26.47 -10.42
N GLY A 208 6.32 27.06 -9.81
CA GLY A 208 4.99 27.18 -10.41
C GLY A 208 4.10 25.95 -10.29
N ILE A 209 4.48 24.93 -9.51
CA ILE A 209 3.66 23.73 -9.30
C ILE A 209 2.53 24.05 -8.31
N ASN A 210 1.29 23.75 -8.71
CA ASN A 210 0.13 23.84 -7.81
C ASN A 210 0.15 22.69 -6.78
N VAL A 211 0.88 22.89 -5.67
CA VAL A 211 1.06 21.89 -4.61
C VAL A 211 -0.28 21.41 -4.05
N GLY A 212 -1.24 22.33 -3.79
CA GLY A 212 -2.55 21.97 -3.25
C GLY A 212 -3.37 21.11 -4.23
N GLY A 213 -3.41 21.53 -5.51
CA GLY A 213 -4.13 20.78 -6.54
C GLY A 213 -3.59 19.35 -6.72
N ILE A 214 -2.26 19.19 -6.77
CA ILE A 214 -1.63 17.88 -6.89
C ILE A 214 -1.92 16.99 -5.67
N LYS A 215 -1.87 17.54 -4.45
CA LYS A 215 -2.25 16.81 -3.24
C LYS A 215 -3.71 16.34 -3.31
N MET A 216 -4.66 17.22 -3.65
CA MET A 216 -6.07 16.85 -3.79
C MET A 216 -6.27 15.73 -4.81
N ILE A 217 -5.64 15.83 -6.01
CA ILE A 217 -5.69 14.79 -7.04
C ILE A 217 -5.14 13.46 -6.53
N ALA A 218 -4.04 13.46 -5.77
CA ALA A 218 -3.44 12.25 -5.23
C ALA A 218 -4.38 11.51 -4.26
N TYR A 219 -5.05 12.22 -3.35
CA TYR A 219 -6.04 11.62 -2.44
C TYR A 219 -7.29 11.14 -3.17
N THR A 220 -7.76 11.89 -4.17
CA THR A 220 -8.88 11.46 -5.02
C THR A 220 -8.53 10.20 -5.81
N LEU A 221 -7.32 10.14 -6.38
CA LEU A 221 -6.80 8.96 -7.07
C LEU A 221 -6.67 7.76 -6.11
N ASN A 222 -6.21 7.98 -4.86
CA ASN A 222 -6.15 6.93 -3.85
C ASN A 222 -7.54 6.33 -3.54
N GLY A 223 -8.60 7.13 -3.65
CA GLY A 223 -9.98 6.67 -3.60
C GLY A 223 -10.28 5.60 -4.66
N ILE A 224 -9.76 5.70 -5.90
CA ILE A 224 -9.94 4.67 -6.94
C ILE A 224 -9.32 3.34 -6.52
N TYR A 225 -8.11 3.38 -5.94
CA TYR A 225 -7.44 2.16 -5.46
C TYR A 225 -8.18 1.55 -4.28
N ALA A 226 -8.68 2.37 -3.35
CA ALA A 226 -9.52 1.91 -2.23
C ALA A 226 -10.84 1.32 -2.72
N TRP A 227 -11.48 1.94 -3.73
CA TRP A 227 -12.70 1.40 -4.36
C TRP A 227 -12.47 0.01 -4.95
N MET A 228 -11.45 -0.17 -5.77
CA MET A 228 -11.15 -1.48 -6.37
C MET A 228 -10.81 -2.52 -5.31
N SER A 229 -10.06 -2.13 -4.26
CA SER A 229 -9.78 -3.00 -3.11
C SER A 229 -11.07 -3.39 -2.38
N GLY A 230 -12.00 -2.45 -2.22
CA GLY A 230 -13.32 -2.68 -1.61
C GLY A 230 -14.17 -3.67 -2.40
N LEU A 231 -14.18 -3.56 -3.74
CA LEU A 231 -14.88 -4.52 -4.62
C LEU A 231 -14.29 -5.93 -4.48
N ILE A 232 -12.96 -6.06 -4.50
CA ILE A 232 -12.30 -7.37 -4.33
C ILE A 232 -12.62 -7.95 -2.95
N LEU A 233 -12.51 -7.17 -1.88
CA LEU A 233 -12.82 -7.62 -0.53
C LEU A 233 -14.29 -8.07 -0.41
N ALA A 234 -15.22 -7.29 -0.97
CA ALA A 234 -16.64 -7.63 -0.99
C ALA A 234 -16.91 -8.91 -1.79
N ALA A 235 -16.21 -9.10 -2.92
CA ALA A 235 -16.34 -10.30 -3.74
C ALA A 235 -15.73 -11.55 -3.06
N LEU A 236 -14.60 -11.41 -2.37
CA LEU A 236 -13.98 -12.51 -1.61
C LEU A 236 -14.86 -12.98 -0.45
N MET A 237 -15.61 -12.05 0.17
CA MET A 237 -16.48 -12.34 1.32
C MET A 237 -17.94 -12.58 0.91
N ASN A 238 -18.28 -12.42 -0.37
CA ASN A 238 -19.68 -12.38 -0.88
C ASN A 238 -20.59 -11.47 -0.05
N SER A 239 -20.02 -10.41 0.50
CA SER A 239 -20.73 -9.55 1.45
C SER A 239 -20.03 -8.20 1.64
N GLY A 240 -20.81 -7.14 1.81
CA GLY A 240 -20.37 -5.86 2.31
C GLY A 240 -20.23 -5.91 3.84
N LEU A 241 -19.00 -5.95 4.34
CA LEU A 241 -18.71 -6.03 5.78
C LEU A 241 -18.30 -4.64 6.30
N PRO A 242 -19.03 -4.05 7.29
CA PRO A 242 -18.71 -2.71 7.79
C PRO A 242 -17.36 -2.63 8.52
N ASN A 243 -16.86 -3.75 9.05
CA ASN A 243 -15.58 -3.83 9.77
C ASN A 243 -14.41 -4.35 8.91
N ILE A 244 -14.60 -4.50 7.59
CA ILE A 244 -13.54 -4.98 6.72
C ILE A 244 -12.42 -3.93 6.57
N GLY A 245 -11.20 -4.38 6.32
CA GLY A 245 -10.07 -3.51 5.99
C GLY A 245 -9.52 -2.69 7.17
N THR A 246 -9.76 -3.07 8.43
CA THR A 246 -9.32 -2.32 9.62
C THR A 246 -7.80 -2.11 9.60
N ASP A 247 -7.02 -3.15 9.25
CA ASP A 247 -5.55 -3.09 9.23
C ASP A 247 -4.99 -2.76 7.85
N LEU A 248 -5.86 -2.57 6.84
CA LEU A 248 -5.46 -2.45 5.44
C LEU A 248 -4.55 -1.26 5.18
N ALA A 249 -4.81 -0.12 5.83
CA ALA A 249 -3.96 1.06 5.70
C ALA A 249 -2.54 0.79 6.22
N LEU A 250 -2.42 0.14 7.38
CA LEU A 250 -1.13 -0.21 7.97
C LEU A 250 -0.38 -1.24 7.11
N ASP A 251 -1.08 -2.27 6.61
CA ASP A 251 -0.51 -3.26 5.71
C ASP A 251 0.00 -2.62 4.41
N ALA A 252 -0.76 -1.67 3.84
CA ALA A 252 -0.35 -0.93 2.65
C ALA A 252 0.87 -0.03 2.91
N ILE A 253 0.87 0.74 4.02
CA ILE A 253 2.01 1.57 4.43
C ILE A 253 3.25 0.69 4.61
N ALA A 254 3.11 -0.43 5.34
CA ALA A 254 4.19 -1.38 5.56
C ALA A 254 4.78 -1.89 4.24
N ALA A 255 3.93 -2.31 3.31
CA ALA A 255 4.36 -2.80 2.00
C ALA A 255 5.11 -1.72 1.20
N VAL A 256 4.60 -0.48 1.19
CA VAL A 256 5.22 0.65 0.49
C VAL A 256 6.59 1.01 1.08
N VAL A 257 6.70 1.01 2.42
CA VAL A 257 7.95 1.33 3.13
C VAL A 257 8.98 0.21 3.00
N LEU A 258 8.57 -1.06 3.15
CA LEU A 258 9.40 -2.23 2.86
C LEU A 258 9.91 -2.21 1.43
N GLY A 259 9.08 -1.74 0.50
CA GLY A 259 9.43 -1.50 -0.89
C GLY A 259 10.48 -0.40 -1.12
N GLY A 260 10.82 0.38 -0.09
CA GLY A 260 11.85 1.41 -0.13
C GLY A 260 11.36 2.81 -0.48
N THR A 261 10.06 3.06 -0.46
CA THR A 261 9.50 4.41 -0.53
C THR A 261 9.79 5.15 0.78
N ILE A 262 10.28 6.37 0.69
CA ILE A 262 10.71 7.17 1.87
C ILE A 262 9.50 7.86 2.49
N ILE A 263 9.25 7.65 3.79
CA ILE A 263 8.13 8.24 4.52
C ILE A 263 8.22 9.78 4.53
N ALA A 264 9.43 10.34 4.59
CA ALA A 264 9.63 11.79 4.53
C ALA A 264 9.32 12.39 3.14
N GLY A 265 8.97 11.58 2.15
CA GLY A 265 8.60 12.01 0.81
C GLY A 265 9.75 12.11 -0.19
N GLY A 266 9.45 12.58 -1.39
CA GLY A 266 10.38 12.85 -2.48
C GLY A 266 10.85 11.64 -3.29
N TYR A 267 10.83 10.45 -2.71
CA TYR A 267 11.26 9.23 -3.37
C TYR A 267 10.30 8.06 -3.09
N GLY A 268 9.92 7.37 -4.15
CA GLY A 268 9.11 6.16 -4.08
C GLY A 268 9.33 5.29 -5.32
N THR A 269 8.89 4.04 -5.24
CA THR A 269 9.00 3.09 -6.35
C THR A 269 7.84 2.10 -6.37
N VAL A 270 7.13 2.06 -7.49
CA VAL A 270 6.00 1.14 -7.69
C VAL A 270 6.46 -0.33 -7.71
N TRP A 271 7.62 -0.62 -8.29
CA TRP A 271 8.25 -1.94 -8.24
C TRP A 271 8.60 -2.35 -6.81
N GLY A 272 9.10 -1.38 -6.02
CA GLY A 272 9.38 -1.64 -4.62
C GLY A 272 8.11 -1.94 -3.84
N THR A 273 7.03 -1.18 -4.07
CA THR A 273 5.73 -1.43 -3.44
C THR A 273 5.24 -2.84 -3.76
N LEU A 274 5.32 -3.28 -5.02
CA LEU A 274 4.96 -4.65 -5.39
C LEU A 274 5.81 -5.68 -4.62
N GLY A 275 7.13 -5.47 -4.54
CA GLY A 275 8.02 -6.32 -3.74
C GLY A 275 7.67 -6.36 -2.26
N GLY A 276 7.33 -5.20 -1.67
CA GLY A 276 6.88 -5.11 -0.27
C GLY A 276 5.54 -5.84 -0.03
N VAL A 277 4.60 -5.72 -0.96
CA VAL A 277 3.34 -6.48 -0.93
C VAL A 277 3.61 -7.99 -0.96
N LEU A 278 4.52 -8.45 -1.83
CA LEU A 278 4.91 -9.86 -1.91
C LEU A 278 5.54 -10.35 -0.60
N ILE A 279 6.38 -9.52 0.05
CA ILE A 279 6.96 -9.83 1.37
C ILE A 279 5.85 -9.98 2.43
N MET A 280 4.93 -9.02 2.53
CA MET A 280 3.84 -9.05 3.51
C MET A 280 2.91 -10.25 3.28
N GLY A 281 2.61 -10.57 2.02
CA GLY A 281 1.81 -11.73 1.65
C GLY A 281 2.49 -13.05 1.96
N ALA A 282 3.79 -13.17 1.65
CA ALA A 282 4.57 -14.35 1.96
C ALA A 282 4.65 -14.61 3.47
N LEU A 283 4.87 -13.56 4.28
CA LEU A 283 4.81 -13.63 5.73
C LEU A 283 3.45 -14.10 6.23
N ASN A 284 2.37 -13.48 5.74
CA ASN A 284 1.01 -13.82 6.14
C ASN A 284 0.66 -15.28 5.78
N SER A 285 0.95 -15.70 4.55
CA SER A 285 0.70 -17.07 4.07
C SER A 285 1.55 -18.09 4.82
N GLY A 286 2.85 -17.82 4.98
CA GLY A 286 3.77 -18.71 5.67
C GLY A 286 3.40 -18.92 7.13
N MET A 287 3.09 -17.85 7.86
CA MET A 287 2.67 -17.95 9.26
C MET A 287 1.32 -18.66 9.41
N SER A 288 0.37 -18.42 8.50
CA SER A 288 -0.91 -19.13 8.48
C SER A 288 -0.72 -20.64 8.25
N LEU A 289 0.19 -21.05 7.38
CA LEU A 289 0.54 -22.47 7.15
C LEU A 289 1.22 -23.13 8.36
N LEU A 290 1.89 -22.34 9.20
CA LEU A 290 2.43 -22.80 10.47
C LEU A 290 1.38 -22.89 11.59
N GLY A 291 0.12 -22.54 11.31
CA GLY A 291 -0.96 -22.52 12.31
C GLY A 291 -0.87 -21.34 13.26
N ALA A 292 -0.12 -20.28 12.93
CA ALA A 292 -0.04 -19.10 13.78
C ALA A 292 -1.41 -18.42 13.87
N GLN A 293 -1.81 -18.08 15.11
CA GLN A 293 -3.03 -17.33 15.35
C GLN A 293 -2.91 -15.88 14.86
N THR A 294 -4.02 -15.27 14.47
CA THR A 294 -4.06 -13.89 13.96
C THR A 294 -3.31 -12.87 14.85
N PRO A 295 -3.42 -12.88 16.20
CA PRO A 295 -2.65 -11.94 17.04
C PRO A 295 -1.14 -12.07 16.88
N VAL A 296 -0.62 -13.30 16.70
CA VAL A 296 0.82 -13.53 16.48
C VAL A 296 1.25 -12.98 15.11
N ILE A 297 0.42 -13.14 14.08
CA ILE A 297 0.69 -12.59 12.75
C ILE A 297 0.75 -11.05 12.81
N ILE A 298 -0.18 -10.41 13.52
CA ILE A 298 -0.20 -8.95 13.72
C ILE A 298 1.06 -8.47 14.44
N LEU A 299 1.46 -9.17 15.52
CA LEU A 299 2.68 -8.86 16.26
C LEU A 299 3.92 -8.92 15.37
N VAL A 300 4.08 -10.00 14.60
CA VAL A 300 5.24 -10.16 13.69
C VAL A 300 5.23 -9.10 12.59
N LYS A 301 4.07 -8.78 12.00
CA LYS A 301 3.95 -7.67 11.04
C LYS A 301 4.44 -6.36 11.64
N GLY A 302 4.02 -6.03 12.87
CA GLY A 302 4.47 -4.82 13.57
C GLY A 302 5.98 -4.78 13.75
N LEU A 303 6.60 -5.89 14.16
CA LEU A 303 8.07 -5.99 14.27
C LEU A 303 8.77 -5.80 12.93
N VAL A 304 8.24 -6.40 11.86
CA VAL A 304 8.79 -6.25 10.50
C VAL A 304 8.71 -4.80 10.04
N ILE A 305 7.62 -4.09 10.32
CA ILE A 305 7.49 -2.66 10.00
C ILE A 305 8.55 -1.84 10.72
N ILE A 306 8.72 -2.05 12.04
CA ILE A 306 9.74 -1.35 12.83
C ILE A 306 11.13 -1.60 12.26
N LEU A 307 11.47 -2.86 11.98
CA LEU A 307 12.77 -3.22 11.41
C LEU A 307 12.98 -2.58 10.02
N ALA A 308 11.96 -2.52 9.19
CA ALA A 308 12.02 -1.89 7.88
C ALA A 308 12.31 -0.39 7.97
N VAL A 309 11.60 0.32 8.87
CA VAL A 309 11.81 1.76 9.10
C VAL A 309 13.19 2.04 9.70
N LEU A 310 13.64 1.24 10.66
CA LEU A 310 14.98 1.34 11.22
C LEU A 310 16.06 1.14 10.16
N MET A 311 15.92 0.12 9.32
CA MET A 311 16.84 -0.13 8.20
C MET A 311 16.85 1.03 7.21
N GLN A 312 15.69 1.62 6.91
CA GLN A 312 15.58 2.77 6.02
C GLN A 312 16.34 3.98 6.57
N ASN A 313 16.19 4.28 7.86
CA ASN A 313 16.87 5.40 8.52
C ASN A 313 18.39 5.19 8.60
N VAL A 314 18.83 3.97 8.93
CA VAL A 314 20.28 3.64 9.03
C VAL A 314 20.98 3.66 7.67
N LEU A 315 20.27 3.26 6.61
CA LEU A 315 20.81 3.16 5.25
C LEU A 315 20.52 4.40 4.39
N SER A 316 19.91 5.45 4.97
CA SER A 316 19.65 6.69 4.23
C SER A 316 20.96 7.38 3.82
N PRO A 317 21.05 8.01 2.63
CA PRO A 317 22.26 8.70 2.17
C PRO A 317 22.77 9.74 3.15
N ASP A 318 21.86 10.41 3.86
CA ASP A 318 22.22 11.46 4.84
C ASP A 318 22.80 10.87 6.13
N SER A 319 22.30 9.72 6.61
CA SER A 319 22.90 9.03 7.75
C SER A 319 24.29 8.48 7.42
N LEU A 320 24.51 8.03 6.19
CA LEU A 320 25.81 7.54 5.71
C LEU A 320 26.82 8.69 5.56
N LYS A 321 26.39 9.86 5.06
CA LYS A 321 27.21 11.08 5.00
C LYS A 321 27.56 11.59 6.40
N ALA A 322 26.62 11.62 7.33
CA ALA A 322 26.84 12.03 8.71
C ALA A 322 27.82 11.10 9.44
N LYS A 323 27.71 9.79 9.25
CA LYS A 323 28.68 8.80 9.78
C LYS A 323 30.07 8.96 9.16
N ALA A 324 30.16 9.23 7.86
CA ALA A 324 31.43 9.47 7.17
C ALA A 324 32.09 10.78 7.63
N ALA A 325 31.33 11.83 7.86
CA ALA A 325 31.82 13.09 8.40
C ALA A 325 32.32 12.95 9.85
N LYS A 326 31.59 12.22 10.71
CA LYS A 326 32.05 11.92 12.09
C LYS A 326 33.35 11.11 12.10
N LYS A 327 33.50 10.15 11.17
CA LYS A 327 34.74 9.34 11.07
C LYS A 327 35.94 10.15 10.59
N LYS A 328 35.71 11.15 9.72
CA LYS A 328 36.77 12.09 9.30
C LYS A 328 37.11 13.09 10.39
N GLY A 329 36.15 13.59 11.13
CA GLY A 329 36.37 14.52 12.25
C GLY A 329 37.03 13.88 13.48
N GLY A 330 36.78 12.60 13.73
CA GLY A 330 37.45 11.82 14.79
C GLY A 330 38.93 11.52 14.48
N SER A 331 39.28 11.31 13.21
CA SER A 331 40.68 11.08 12.79
C SER A 331 41.56 12.34 12.83
N LEU A 332 40.93 13.53 12.82
CA LEU A 332 41.66 14.81 12.95
C LEU A 332 41.93 15.21 14.40
N LYS A 333 41.20 14.64 15.37
CA LYS A 333 41.47 14.87 16.81
C LYS A 333 42.57 13.98 17.36
N THR A 334 42.68 12.74 16.87
CA THR A 334 43.76 11.81 17.27
C THR A 334 45.09 12.05 16.58
N ALA A 335 45.18 12.97 15.61
CA ALA A 335 46.45 13.37 14.95
C ALA A 335 47.02 14.68 15.55
N LYS A 336 46.41 15.22 16.63
CA LYS A 336 46.88 16.43 17.33
C LYS A 336 47.29 16.18 18.79
N GLU A 337 47.23 14.95 19.25
CA GLU A 337 47.89 14.46 20.47
C GLU A 337 49.14 13.65 20.09
#